data_14c493cba435304df037ccb3519ef4db
#
_entry.id   14c493cba435304df037ccb3519ef4db
#
_cell.length_a   1.000
_cell.length_b   1.000
_cell.length_c   1.000
_cell.angle_alpha   90.00
_cell.angle_beta   90.00
_cell.angle_gamma   90.00
#
_symmetry.space_group_name_H-M   'P 1'
#
loop_
_entity.id
_entity.type
_entity.pdbx_description
1 polymer ?
#
loop_
_entity_poly.entity_id
_entity_poly.type
_entity_poly.pdbx_seq_one_letter_code
_entity_poly.pdbx_strand_id
1 'polypeptide(L)'
;MGEGNPEVAAYMHWEEEEAGRSVHTADELVAGLEATWGMIEKTLSRWTTADLEYVFKQPDALTEREREIFGPSTRQWIIMHVLRHDFHHGGELAVGLGSHHLPAIWGN
;
A
#
# COMPACT_ATOMS: atom_id res chain seq x y z
N MET A 1 7.83 -3.75 -4.58
CA MET A 1 9.16 -3.38 -4.06
C MET A 1 10.23 -4.47 -4.26
N GLY A 2 9.90 -5.51 -4.98
CA GLY A 2 10.76 -6.68 -5.18
C GLY A 2 10.90 -7.59 -3.95
N GLU A 3 10.11 -7.31 -2.92
CA GLU A 3 10.09 -8.03 -1.65
C GLU A 3 8.74 -8.74 -1.52
N GLY A 4 8.67 -10.00 -1.98
CA GLY A 4 7.47 -10.81 -1.84
C GLY A 4 7.20 -11.18 -0.38
N ASN A 5 5.94 -11.10 0.05
CA ASN A 5 5.51 -11.55 1.37
C ASN A 5 4.19 -12.34 1.25
N PRO A 6 4.22 -13.67 1.45
CA PRO A 6 3.02 -14.51 1.33
C PRO A 6 1.93 -14.14 2.34
N GLU A 7 2.29 -13.67 3.52
CA GLU A 7 1.34 -13.24 4.54
C GLU A 7 0.54 -12.01 4.07
N VAL A 8 1.21 -11.03 3.46
CA VAL A 8 0.55 -9.86 2.87
C VAL A 8 -0.29 -10.26 1.65
N ALA A 9 0.20 -11.16 0.81
CA ALA A 9 -0.53 -11.63 -0.36
C ALA A 9 -1.87 -12.30 -0.02
N ALA A 10 -2.00 -12.90 1.17
CA ALA A 10 -3.24 -13.51 1.65
C ALA A 10 -4.39 -12.49 1.84
N TYR A 11 -4.08 -11.19 1.91
CA TYR A 11 -5.08 -10.12 2.03
C TYR A 11 -5.50 -9.50 0.68
N MET A 12 -5.00 -10.02 -0.43
CA MET A 12 -5.30 -9.50 -1.77
C MET A 12 -6.52 -10.19 -2.38
N HIS A 13 -7.69 -9.59 -2.27
CA HIS A 13 -8.98 -10.10 -2.78
C HIS A 13 -9.71 -9.04 -3.63
N TRP A 14 -9.03 -8.48 -4.61
CA TRP A 14 -9.52 -7.38 -5.44
C TRP A 14 -10.90 -7.60 -6.05
N GLU A 15 -11.12 -8.76 -6.70
CA GLU A 15 -12.36 -9.03 -7.42
C GLU A 15 -13.58 -9.08 -6.49
N GLU A 16 -13.39 -9.60 -5.27
CA GLU A 16 -14.46 -9.69 -4.29
C GLU A 16 -14.73 -8.35 -3.63
N GLU A 17 -13.69 -7.58 -3.37
CA GLU A 17 -13.79 -6.23 -2.82
C GLU A 17 -14.44 -5.26 -3.79
N GLU A 18 -14.08 -5.29 -5.08
CA GLU A 18 -14.72 -4.49 -6.14
C GLU A 18 -16.20 -4.84 -6.31
N ALA A 19 -16.59 -6.09 -6.06
CA ALA A 19 -17.99 -6.51 -6.04
C ALA A 19 -18.75 -6.07 -4.77
N GLY A 20 -18.14 -5.30 -3.89
CA GLY A 20 -18.74 -4.79 -2.65
C GLY A 20 -18.91 -5.84 -1.56
N ARG A 21 -18.25 -6.99 -1.67
CA ARG A 21 -18.27 -8.02 -0.63
C ARG A 21 -17.18 -7.78 0.40
N SER A 22 -17.56 -7.82 1.67
CA SER A 22 -16.57 -7.80 2.76
C SER A 22 -15.97 -9.19 2.92
N VAL A 23 -14.67 -9.32 2.66
CA VAL A 23 -13.92 -10.59 2.73
C VAL A 23 -13.26 -10.76 4.09
N HIS A 24 -12.95 -9.66 4.78
CA HIS A 24 -12.20 -9.63 6.02
C HIS A 24 -12.96 -8.96 7.16
N THR A 25 -12.73 -9.43 8.38
CA THR A 25 -13.14 -8.73 9.60
C THR A 25 -12.24 -7.54 9.87
N ALA A 26 -12.68 -6.62 10.76
CA ALA A 26 -11.87 -5.49 11.16
C ALA A 26 -10.53 -5.90 11.80
N ASP A 27 -10.55 -6.95 12.63
CA ASP A 27 -9.34 -7.48 13.28
C ASP A 27 -8.36 -8.07 12.26
N GLU A 28 -8.87 -8.78 11.24
CA GLU A 28 -8.04 -9.29 10.15
C GLU A 28 -7.41 -8.16 9.33
N LEU A 29 -8.15 -7.07 9.07
CA LEU A 29 -7.61 -5.90 8.37
C LEU A 29 -6.51 -5.20 9.18
N VAL A 30 -6.68 -5.07 10.50
CA VAL A 30 -5.64 -4.53 11.38
C VAL A 30 -4.39 -5.41 11.37
N ALA A 31 -4.56 -6.74 11.48
CA ALA A 31 -3.45 -7.68 11.40
C ALA A 31 -2.72 -7.61 10.05
N GLY A 32 -3.47 -7.46 8.94
CA GLY A 32 -2.91 -7.27 7.60
C GLY A 32 -2.10 -5.98 7.48
N LEU A 33 -2.60 -4.89 8.06
CA LEU A 33 -1.88 -3.62 8.10
C LEU A 33 -0.57 -3.72 8.91
N GLU A 34 -0.59 -4.38 10.07
CA GLU A 34 0.60 -4.64 10.89
C GLU A 34 1.63 -5.50 10.15
N ALA A 35 1.19 -6.56 9.45
CA ALA A 35 2.05 -7.39 8.63
C ALA A 35 2.71 -6.60 7.49
N THR A 36 1.94 -5.74 6.81
CA THR A 36 2.44 -4.86 5.76
C THR A 36 3.45 -3.87 6.29
N TRP A 37 3.15 -3.24 7.42
CA TRP A 37 4.06 -2.31 8.08
C TRP A 37 5.37 -2.98 8.49
N GLY A 38 5.30 -4.16 9.10
CA GLY A 38 6.48 -4.94 9.47
C GLY A 38 7.34 -5.32 8.26
N MET A 39 6.72 -5.61 7.12
CA MET A 39 7.44 -5.87 5.86
C MET A 39 8.18 -4.61 5.37
N ILE A 40 7.51 -3.46 5.37
CA ILE A 40 8.10 -2.17 4.96
C ILE A 40 9.28 -1.82 5.89
N GLU A 41 9.07 -1.89 7.19
CA GLU A 41 10.11 -1.58 8.20
C GLU A 41 11.36 -2.45 8.02
N LYS A 42 11.19 -3.77 7.90
CA LYS A 42 12.29 -4.70 7.64
C LYS A 42 13.01 -4.40 6.33
N THR A 43 12.28 -4.07 5.29
CA THR A 43 12.84 -3.75 3.98
C THR A 43 13.66 -2.47 4.04
N LEU A 44 13.10 -1.40 4.59
CA LEU A 44 13.78 -0.10 4.71
C LEU A 44 15.00 -0.16 5.62
N SER A 45 14.99 -1.01 6.66
CA SER A 45 16.15 -1.18 7.55
C SER A 45 17.36 -1.78 6.85
N ARG A 46 17.17 -2.49 5.75
CA ARG A 46 18.23 -3.14 4.96
C ARG A 46 18.73 -2.30 3.78
N TRP A 47 17.87 -1.41 3.26
CA TRP A 47 18.19 -0.63 2.07
C TRP A 47 19.18 0.50 2.40
N THR A 48 20.12 0.69 1.48
CA THR A 48 21.04 1.82 1.43
C THR A 48 20.51 2.89 0.46
N THR A 49 21.17 4.04 0.42
CA THR A 49 20.86 5.08 -0.58
C THR A 49 20.96 4.57 -2.02
N ALA A 50 21.94 3.71 -2.30
CA ALA A 50 22.10 3.11 -3.63
C ALA A 50 20.92 2.19 -4.00
N ASP A 51 20.34 1.49 -3.02
CA ASP A 51 19.18 0.64 -3.27
C ASP A 51 17.95 1.43 -3.70
N LEU A 52 17.83 2.69 -3.30
CA LEU A 52 16.71 3.56 -3.69
C LEU A 52 16.70 3.89 -5.17
N GLU A 53 17.86 3.88 -5.82
CA GLU A 53 18.01 4.14 -7.25
C GLU A 53 17.72 2.91 -8.13
N TYR A 54 17.55 1.74 -7.52
CA TYR A 54 17.24 0.52 -8.27
C TYR A 54 15.93 0.66 -9.05
N VAL A 55 16.01 0.36 -10.35
CA VAL A 55 14.86 0.43 -11.27
C VAL A 55 14.25 -0.95 -11.42
N PHE A 56 12.95 -1.05 -11.16
CA PHE A 56 12.21 -2.30 -11.39
C PHE A 56 11.91 -2.50 -12.86
N LYS A 57 12.09 -3.74 -13.32
CA LYS A 57 11.52 -4.16 -14.59
C LYS A 57 10.01 -4.25 -14.43
N GLN A 58 9.28 -3.56 -15.29
CA GLN A 58 7.83 -3.65 -15.32
C GLN A 58 7.39 -5.08 -15.69
N PRO A 59 6.32 -5.60 -15.07
CA PRO A 59 5.69 -6.83 -15.51
C PRO A 59 5.29 -6.77 -16.99
N ASP A 60 5.51 -7.84 -17.72
CA ASP A 60 5.15 -7.91 -19.14
C ASP A 60 3.63 -7.86 -19.38
N ALA A 61 2.85 -8.20 -18.34
CA ALA A 61 1.39 -8.21 -18.37
C ALA A 61 0.72 -6.83 -18.25
N LEU A 62 1.47 -5.74 -18.01
CA LEU A 62 0.91 -4.40 -17.92
C LEU A 62 0.38 -3.92 -19.27
N THR A 63 -0.78 -3.29 -19.25
CA THR A 63 -1.33 -2.55 -20.39
C THR A 63 -0.46 -1.32 -20.70
N GLU A 64 -0.57 -0.80 -21.94
CA GLU A 64 0.17 0.39 -22.34
C GLU A 64 -0.11 1.60 -21.42
N ARG A 65 -1.39 1.78 -21.03
CA ARG A 65 -1.79 2.83 -20.09
C ARG A 65 -1.16 2.66 -18.70
N GLU A 66 -1.10 1.43 -18.20
CA GLU A 66 -0.45 1.16 -16.91
C GLU A 66 1.06 1.40 -17.00
N ARG A 67 1.70 1.08 -18.13
CA ARG A 67 3.12 1.38 -18.37
C ARG A 67 3.41 2.88 -18.41
N GLU A 68 2.50 3.68 -18.98
CA GLU A 68 2.61 5.14 -18.96
C GLU A 68 2.49 5.71 -17.54
N ILE A 69 1.54 5.19 -16.75
CA ILE A 69 1.30 5.62 -15.37
C ILE A 69 2.43 5.20 -14.44
N PHE A 70 2.85 3.95 -14.54
CA PHE A 70 3.82 3.37 -13.61
C PHE A 70 5.27 3.44 -14.12
N GLY A 71 5.53 3.82 -15.36
CA GLY A 71 6.87 4.02 -15.97
C GLY A 71 7.99 3.13 -15.39
N PRO A 72 9.23 3.23 -15.82
CA PRO A 72 10.34 2.59 -15.12
C PRO A 72 10.46 3.24 -13.72
N SER A 73 10.03 2.50 -12.69
CA SER A 73 9.93 3.04 -11.34
C SER A 73 11.13 2.62 -10.50
N THR A 74 11.78 3.60 -9.88
CA THR A 74 12.79 3.34 -8.85
C THR A 74 12.13 2.93 -7.54
N ARG A 75 12.89 2.29 -6.65
CA ARG A 75 12.44 2.03 -5.28
C ARG A 75 12.03 3.30 -4.56
N GLN A 76 12.77 4.37 -4.74
CA GLN A 76 12.42 5.70 -4.18
C GLN A 76 11.04 6.16 -4.67
N TRP A 77 10.76 6.06 -5.97
CA TRP A 77 9.46 6.42 -6.52
C TRP A 77 8.33 5.59 -5.92
N ILE A 78 8.54 4.28 -5.74
CA ILE A 78 7.55 3.38 -5.14
C ILE A 78 7.23 3.79 -3.70
N ILE A 79 8.25 4.08 -2.90
CA ILE A 79 8.06 4.55 -1.51
C ILE A 79 7.25 5.84 -1.49
N MET A 80 7.60 6.81 -2.32
CA MET A 80 6.88 8.08 -2.41
C MET A 80 5.44 7.88 -2.89
N HIS A 81 5.22 6.94 -3.81
CA HIS A 81 3.88 6.59 -4.28
C HIS A 81 3.02 5.98 -3.16
N VAL A 82 3.56 5.02 -2.40
CA VAL A 82 2.88 4.42 -1.24
C VAL A 82 2.51 5.47 -0.22
N LEU A 83 3.46 6.33 0.19
CA LEU A 83 3.20 7.41 1.14
C LEU A 83 2.08 8.35 0.66
N ARG A 84 2.13 8.78 -0.59
CA ARG A 84 1.09 9.65 -1.16
C ARG A 84 -0.27 8.98 -1.17
N HIS A 85 -0.33 7.69 -1.46
CA HIS A 85 -1.53 6.89 -1.47
C HIS A 85 -2.11 6.75 -0.05
N ASP A 86 -1.26 6.49 0.93
CA ASP A 86 -1.65 6.39 2.33
C ASP A 86 -2.19 7.72 2.87
N PHE A 87 -1.58 8.85 2.51
CA PHE A 87 -2.10 10.18 2.87
C PHE A 87 -3.46 10.45 2.25
N HIS A 88 -3.68 10.02 1.01
CA HIS A 88 -4.96 10.17 0.34
C HIS A 88 -6.07 9.41 1.09
N HIS A 89 -5.87 8.13 1.34
CA HIS A 89 -6.84 7.31 2.07
C HIS A 89 -6.96 7.69 3.55
N GLY A 90 -5.89 8.17 4.17
CA GLY A 90 -5.92 8.73 5.52
C GLY A 90 -6.85 9.93 5.61
N GLY A 91 -6.87 10.79 4.60
CA GLY A 91 -7.82 11.90 4.48
C GLY A 91 -9.27 11.43 4.35
N GLU A 92 -9.52 10.44 3.53
CA GLU A 92 -10.85 9.83 3.37
C GLU A 92 -11.35 9.22 4.68
N LEU A 93 -10.50 8.48 5.39
CA LEU A 93 -10.80 7.93 6.71
C LEU A 93 -11.12 9.04 7.73
N ALA A 94 -10.36 10.11 7.75
CA ALA A 94 -10.58 11.24 8.65
C ALA A 94 -11.96 11.88 8.42
N VAL A 95 -12.37 12.04 7.16
CA VAL A 95 -13.71 12.53 6.82
C VAL A 95 -14.79 11.54 7.28
N GLY A 96 -14.60 10.25 7.02
CA GLY A 96 -15.52 9.20 7.47
C GLY A 96 -15.68 9.17 8.98
N LEU A 97 -14.59 9.21 9.74
CA LEU A 97 -14.60 9.25 11.20
C LEU A 97 -15.32 10.51 11.70
N GLY A 98 -15.05 11.68 11.11
CA GLY A 98 -15.70 12.93 11.47
C GLY A 98 -17.21 12.91 11.24
N SER A 99 -17.68 12.27 10.16
CA SER A 99 -19.11 12.13 9.88
C SER A 99 -19.84 11.25 10.93
N HIS A 100 -19.11 10.39 11.61
CA HIS A 100 -19.59 9.57 12.73
C HIS A 100 -19.26 10.12 14.10
N HIS A 101 -18.78 11.36 14.18
CA HIS A 101 -18.35 12.02 15.43
C HIS A 101 -17.25 11.27 16.20
N LEU A 102 -16.44 10.49 15.47
CA LEU A 102 -15.29 9.79 16.02
C LEU A 102 -14.03 10.67 15.94
N PRO A 103 -13.05 10.48 16.84
CA PRO A 103 -11.80 11.22 16.79
C PRO A 103 -11.07 11.05 15.47
N ALA A 104 -10.45 12.12 14.97
CA ALA A 104 -9.56 12.05 13.85
C ALA A 104 -8.31 11.21 14.18
N ILE A 105 -7.64 10.69 13.14
CA ILE A 105 -6.44 9.84 13.26
C ILE A 105 -5.33 10.54 14.07
N TRP A 106 -5.26 11.86 13.98
CA TRP A 106 -4.22 12.68 14.63
C TRP A 106 -4.63 13.19 16.02
N GLY A 107 -5.77 12.79 16.50
CA GLY A 107 -6.35 13.36 17.73
C GLY A 107 -6.74 14.84 17.54
N ASN A 108 -7.47 15.35 18.45
CA ASN A 108 -7.76 16.79 18.50
C ASN A 108 -6.78 17.48 19.42
#